data_7d7dd1d123695c94689ec36f898ee1a0
#
_entry.id   7d7dd1d123695c94689ec36f898ee1a0
#
_cell.length_a   1.000
_cell.length_b   1.000
_cell.length_c   1.000
_cell.angle_alpha   90.00
_cell.angle_beta   90.00
_cell.angle_gamma   90.00
#
_symmetry.space_group_name_H-M   'P 1'
#
loop_
_entity.id
_entity.type
_entity.pdbx_description
1 polymer ?
#
loop_
_entity_poly.entity_id
_entity_poly.type
_entity_poly.pdbx_seq_one_letter_code
_entity_poly.pdbx_strand_id
1 'polypeptide(L)'
;MYLNNLFVYGTLLPGLENHEKFIKKYRPEVYKASAKGTMYYIPEDNYPVVLDEGDGEIKGVLFVTRELAVILPELDEIEKFTGVESQSHLIREIRDVKNLETGEVVKAHMFLWPPSKADWLKKNGVVIKDGDWKRFLENMK
;
A
#
# COMPACT_ATOMS: atom_id res chain seq x y z
N MET A 1 19.70 -10.80 -4.48
CA MET A 1 18.92 -10.18 -5.57
C MET A 1 17.98 -9.15 -4.99
N TYR A 2 18.03 -7.92 -5.47
CA TYR A 2 17.15 -6.87 -4.98
C TYR A 2 15.79 -6.97 -5.64
N LEU A 3 14.75 -6.85 -4.84
CA LEU A 3 13.37 -6.77 -5.33
C LEU A 3 13.08 -5.31 -5.68
N ASN A 4 12.75 -5.06 -6.95
CA ASN A 4 12.53 -3.71 -7.49
C ASN A 4 11.05 -3.31 -7.58
N ASN A 5 10.17 -4.05 -6.94
CA ASN A 5 8.72 -3.90 -7.04
C ASN A 5 8.12 -3.35 -5.75
N LEU A 6 7.28 -2.33 -5.87
CA LEU A 6 6.52 -1.75 -4.77
C LEU A 6 5.05 -1.65 -5.17
N PHE A 7 4.16 -2.26 -4.41
CA PHE A 7 2.72 -2.11 -4.59
C PHE A 7 2.20 -1.04 -3.65
N VAL A 8 1.48 -0.06 -4.18
CA VAL A 8 0.86 1.00 -3.41
C VAL A 8 -0.64 1.05 -3.69
N TYR A 9 -1.42 1.40 -2.68
CA TYR A 9 -2.88 1.38 -2.75
C TYR A 9 -3.55 2.62 -2.14
N GLY A 10 -2.76 3.52 -1.59
CA GLY A 10 -3.26 4.66 -0.82
C GLY A 10 -2.62 5.99 -1.21
N THR A 11 -2.06 6.67 -0.24
CA THR A 11 -1.57 8.05 -0.42
C THR A 11 -0.42 8.19 -1.41
N LEU A 12 0.26 7.09 -1.77
CA LEU A 12 1.34 7.08 -2.76
C LEU A 12 0.86 6.85 -4.20
N LEU A 13 -0.45 6.69 -4.41
CA LEU A 13 -1.00 6.50 -5.75
C LEU A 13 -0.74 7.72 -6.64
N PRO A 14 -0.47 7.50 -7.96
CA PRO A 14 -0.25 8.59 -8.89
C PRO A 14 -1.37 9.64 -8.84
N GLY A 15 -1.01 10.90 -8.86
CA GLY A 15 -1.94 12.01 -8.77
C GLY A 15 -2.22 12.50 -7.34
N LEU A 16 -1.76 11.78 -6.33
CA LEU A 16 -1.90 12.18 -4.93
C LEU A 16 -0.61 12.82 -4.41
N GLU A 17 -0.73 13.60 -3.34
CA GLU A 17 0.36 14.44 -2.84
C GLU A 17 1.65 13.66 -2.55
N ASN A 18 1.56 12.52 -1.86
CA ASN A 18 2.76 11.77 -1.49
C ASN A 18 3.47 11.15 -2.69
N HIS A 19 2.73 10.78 -3.74
CA HIS A 19 3.35 10.34 -4.99
C HIS A 19 4.18 11.47 -5.60
N GLU A 20 3.60 12.66 -5.69
CA GLU A 20 4.28 13.82 -6.26
C GLU A 20 5.55 14.18 -5.48
N LYS A 21 5.53 14.07 -4.16
CA LYS A 21 6.68 14.40 -3.31
C LYS A 21 7.79 13.36 -3.33
N PHE A 22 7.45 12.07 -3.30
CA PHE A 22 8.41 11.03 -2.95
C PHE A 22 8.69 10.00 -4.06
N ILE A 23 7.81 9.83 -5.02
CA ILE A 23 7.90 8.79 -6.04
C ILE A 23 8.19 9.34 -7.43
N LYS A 24 7.50 10.40 -7.81
CA LYS A 24 7.50 10.92 -9.19
C LYS A 24 8.90 11.22 -9.72
N LYS A 25 9.78 11.76 -8.90
CA LYS A 25 11.15 12.13 -9.30
C LYS A 25 11.99 10.93 -9.77
N TYR A 26 11.64 9.71 -9.33
CA TYR A 26 12.36 8.49 -9.71
C TYR A 26 11.84 7.87 -10.99
N ARG A 27 10.73 8.38 -11.54
CA ARG A 27 10.14 7.93 -12.82
C ARG A 27 10.03 6.40 -12.93
N PRO A 28 9.40 5.72 -11.95
CA PRO A 28 9.28 4.27 -12.02
C PRO A 28 8.36 3.86 -13.16
N GLU A 29 8.50 2.61 -13.62
CA GLU A 29 7.46 2.01 -14.45
C GLU A 29 6.23 1.82 -13.57
N VAL A 30 5.04 2.08 -14.09
CA VAL A 30 3.78 2.03 -13.36
C VAL A 30 2.81 1.09 -14.08
N TYR A 31 2.30 0.12 -13.36
CA TYR A 31 1.31 -0.84 -13.87
C TYR A 31 0.12 -0.88 -12.93
N LYS A 32 -1.08 -1.01 -13.48
CA LYS A 32 -2.26 -1.33 -12.68
C LYS A 32 -2.06 -2.70 -12.07
N ALA A 33 -2.38 -2.83 -10.80
CA ALA A 33 -2.11 -4.05 -10.06
C ALA A 33 -3.14 -4.29 -8.97
N SER A 34 -3.18 -5.52 -8.47
CA SER A 34 -4.02 -5.88 -7.33
C SER A 34 -3.30 -6.83 -6.39
N ALA A 35 -3.72 -6.81 -5.14
CA ALA A 35 -3.24 -7.72 -4.12
C ALA A 35 -4.43 -8.20 -3.30
N LYS A 36 -4.25 -9.26 -2.51
CA LYS A 36 -5.31 -9.76 -1.63
C LYS A 36 -5.22 -9.12 -0.25
N GLY A 37 -6.37 -8.92 0.38
CA GLY A 37 -6.46 -8.36 1.71
C GLY A 37 -7.78 -7.66 1.94
N THR A 38 -7.89 -6.96 3.05
CA THR A 38 -9.05 -6.14 3.38
C THR A 38 -8.59 -4.71 3.62
N MET A 39 -9.19 -3.77 2.89
CA MET A 39 -8.89 -2.36 3.04
C MET A 39 -9.85 -1.73 4.04
N TYR A 40 -9.28 -0.94 4.95
CA TYR A 40 -10.03 -0.18 5.94
C TYR A 40 -9.74 1.30 5.81
N TYR A 41 -10.74 2.11 6.09
CA TYR A 41 -10.60 3.55 6.27
C TYR A 41 -10.59 3.84 7.76
N ILE A 42 -9.62 4.62 8.21
CA ILE A 42 -9.54 5.08 9.60
C ILE A 42 -9.97 6.54 9.61
N PRO A 43 -11.21 6.85 10.09
CA PRO A 43 -11.76 8.21 9.97
C PRO A 43 -10.89 9.31 10.60
N GLU A 44 -10.27 9.04 11.74
CA GLU A 44 -9.45 10.02 12.45
C GLU A 44 -8.21 10.43 11.65
N ASP A 45 -7.63 9.48 10.90
CA ASP A 45 -6.38 9.69 10.19
C ASP A 45 -6.59 10.03 8.71
N ASN A 46 -7.79 9.77 8.19
CA ASN A 46 -8.18 10.07 6.81
C ASN A 46 -7.27 9.44 5.76
N TYR A 47 -6.87 8.18 5.97
CA TYR A 47 -6.11 7.40 4.99
C TYR A 47 -6.48 5.92 5.06
N PRO A 48 -6.15 5.14 4.00
CA PRO A 48 -6.45 3.72 3.98
C PRO A 48 -5.32 2.90 4.57
N VAL A 49 -5.68 1.75 5.14
CA VAL A 49 -4.73 0.72 5.54
C VAL A 49 -5.25 -0.63 5.05
N VAL A 50 -4.36 -1.59 4.85
CA VAL A 50 -4.72 -2.94 4.44
C VAL A 50 -4.28 -3.93 5.50
N LEU A 51 -5.23 -4.77 5.91
CA LEU A 51 -4.96 -5.91 6.77
C LEU A 51 -4.78 -7.14 5.86
N ASP A 52 -3.70 -7.89 6.07
CA ASP A 52 -3.42 -9.08 5.29
C ASP A 52 -4.30 -10.25 5.76
N GLU A 53 -5.58 -10.14 5.47
CA GLU A 53 -6.60 -11.11 5.89
C GLU A 53 -7.76 -11.08 4.89
N GLY A 54 -8.30 -12.25 4.58
CA GLY A 54 -9.44 -12.38 3.66
C GLY A 54 -9.02 -12.42 2.19
N ASP A 55 -10.03 -12.57 1.32
CA ASP A 55 -9.84 -12.73 -0.12
C ASP A 55 -10.25 -11.50 -0.94
N GLY A 56 -10.43 -10.36 -0.28
CA GLY A 56 -10.77 -9.12 -0.95
C GLY A 56 -9.67 -8.69 -1.92
N GLU A 57 -10.06 -8.01 -2.99
CA GLU A 57 -9.11 -7.45 -3.95
C GLU A 57 -8.76 -6.02 -3.58
N ILE A 58 -7.47 -5.76 -3.39
CA ILE A 58 -6.95 -4.42 -3.14
C ILE A 58 -6.47 -3.87 -4.48
N LYS A 59 -7.05 -2.78 -4.93
CA LYS A 59 -6.69 -2.13 -6.19
C LYS A 59 -5.62 -1.08 -5.96
N GLY A 60 -4.60 -1.08 -6.79
CA GLY A 60 -3.52 -0.13 -6.69
C GLY A 60 -2.65 -0.15 -7.91
N VAL A 61 -1.39 0.25 -7.71
CA VAL A 61 -0.40 0.24 -8.78
C VAL A 61 0.88 -0.42 -8.32
N LEU A 62 1.57 -1.02 -9.28
CA LEU A 62 2.88 -1.60 -9.08
C LEU A 62 3.92 -0.64 -9.68
N PHE A 63 4.83 -0.18 -8.83
CA PHE A 63 5.99 0.57 -9.28
C PHE A 63 7.17 -0.38 -9.45
N VAL A 64 7.85 -0.27 -10.57
CA VAL A 64 9.06 -1.05 -10.85
C VAL A 64 10.19 -0.07 -11.10
N THR A 65 11.23 -0.11 -10.26
CA THR A 65 12.38 0.78 -10.40
C THR A 65 13.62 0.15 -9.76
N ARG A 66 14.75 0.33 -10.42
CA ARG A 66 16.06 -0.10 -9.89
C ARG A 66 16.49 0.72 -8.68
N GLU A 67 15.85 1.86 -8.45
CA GLU A 67 16.16 2.77 -7.35
C GLU A 67 15.34 2.48 -6.10
N LEU A 68 14.61 1.38 -6.06
CA LEU A 68 13.73 1.07 -4.93
C LEU A 68 14.47 1.01 -3.60
N ALA A 69 15.70 0.50 -3.59
CA ALA A 69 16.52 0.45 -2.37
C ALA A 69 16.81 1.85 -1.80
N VAL A 70 16.82 2.87 -2.66
CA VAL A 70 16.99 4.28 -2.24
C VAL A 70 15.68 4.86 -1.74
N ILE A 71 14.57 4.48 -2.38
CA ILE A 71 13.22 5.00 -2.07
C ILE A 71 12.69 4.44 -0.75
N LEU A 72 12.88 3.15 -0.49
CA LEU A 72 12.25 2.47 0.64
C LEU A 72 12.55 3.07 2.01
N PRO A 73 13.80 3.47 2.34
CA PRO A 73 14.04 4.08 3.66
C PRO A 73 13.23 5.34 3.90
N GLU A 74 13.03 6.15 2.86
CA GLU A 74 12.22 7.37 2.96
C GLU A 74 10.75 7.05 3.17
N LEU A 75 10.22 6.05 2.43
CA LEU A 75 8.84 5.62 2.60
C LEU A 75 8.62 4.96 3.96
N ASP A 76 9.59 4.18 4.45
CA ASP A 76 9.50 3.56 5.77
C ASP A 76 9.37 4.63 6.85
N GLU A 77 10.08 5.74 6.72
CA GLU A 77 9.98 6.86 7.66
C GLU A 77 8.59 7.51 7.61
N ILE A 78 8.05 7.73 6.41
CA ILE A 78 6.73 8.32 6.22
C ILE A 78 5.64 7.42 6.81
N GLU A 79 5.73 6.12 6.56
CA GLU A 79 4.76 5.13 7.04
C GLU A 79 5.04 4.67 8.47
N LYS A 80 6.09 5.21 9.07
CA LYS A 80 6.51 4.91 10.44
C LYS A 80 6.76 3.42 10.68
N PHE A 81 7.46 2.80 9.73
CA PHE A 81 7.94 1.42 9.84
C PHE A 81 9.36 1.44 10.40
N THR A 82 9.55 0.85 11.59
CA THR A 82 10.84 0.84 12.28
C THR A 82 11.59 -0.48 12.13
N GLY A 83 10.97 -1.50 11.56
CA GLY A 83 11.50 -2.85 11.55
C GLY A 83 11.04 -3.70 12.74
N VAL A 84 10.43 -3.06 13.74
CA VAL A 84 9.85 -3.76 14.91
C VAL A 84 8.35 -3.51 14.89
N GLU A 85 7.57 -4.58 14.74
CA GLU A 85 6.12 -4.47 14.56
C GLU A 85 5.44 -3.69 15.69
N SER A 86 5.76 -3.94 16.93
CA SER A 86 5.14 -3.28 18.09
C SER A 86 5.41 -1.78 18.17
N GLN A 87 6.42 -1.29 17.45
CA GLN A 87 6.83 0.11 17.44
C GLN A 87 6.50 0.80 16.12
N SER A 88 5.85 0.09 15.19
CA SER A 88 5.56 0.59 13.86
C SER A 88 4.09 0.92 13.73
N HIS A 89 3.79 1.99 12.97
CA HIS A 89 2.43 2.31 12.58
C HIS A 89 1.96 1.35 11.49
N LEU A 90 2.76 1.19 10.43
CA LEU A 90 2.57 0.16 9.41
C LEU A 90 3.82 -0.71 9.35
N ILE A 91 3.67 -1.92 8.85
CA ILE A 91 4.80 -2.79 8.55
C ILE A 91 4.96 -2.92 7.05
N ARG A 92 6.18 -3.19 6.59
CA ARG A 92 6.47 -3.44 5.18
C ARG A 92 6.84 -4.91 5.01
N GLU A 93 6.09 -5.61 4.16
CA GLU A 93 6.26 -7.03 3.91
C GLU A 93 6.31 -7.28 2.40
N ILE A 94 6.82 -8.45 2.01
CA ILE A 94 6.81 -8.89 0.62
C ILE A 94 5.58 -9.77 0.43
N ARG A 95 4.78 -9.44 -0.61
CA ARG A 95 3.53 -10.14 -0.91
C ARG A 95 3.42 -10.39 -2.42
N ASP A 96 2.59 -11.37 -2.78
CA ASP A 96 2.25 -11.63 -4.17
C ASP A 96 1.31 -10.54 -4.66
N VAL A 97 1.66 -9.95 -5.80
CA VAL A 97 0.89 -8.87 -6.43
C VAL A 97 0.67 -9.25 -7.88
N LYS A 98 -0.58 -9.11 -8.35
CA LYS A 98 -0.91 -9.37 -9.75
C LYS A 98 -0.78 -8.09 -10.55
N ASN A 99 0.08 -8.12 -11.58
CA ASN A 99 0.14 -7.07 -12.58
C ASN A 99 -1.04 -7.24 -13.52
N LEU A 100 -2.00 -6.33 -13.48
CA LEU A 100 -3.24 -6.45 -14.25
C LEU A 100 -3.03 -6.17 -15.75
N GLU A 101 -1.93 -5.58 -16.12
CA GLU A 101 -1.61 -5.28 -17.53
C GLU A 101 -0.91 -6.45 -18.21
N THR A 102 -0.15 -7.26 -17.47
CA THR A 102 0.59 -8.41 -18.02
C THR A 102 -0.02 -9.76 -17.61
N GLY A 103 -0.81 -9.77 -16.53
CA GLY A 103 -1.35 -10.99 -15.95
C GLY A 103 -0.37 -11.76 -15.05
N GLU A 104 0.86 -11.28 -14.92
CA GLU A 104 1.86 -11.94 -14.09
C GLU A 104 1.66 -11.67 -12.61
N VAL A 105 1.97 -12.68 -11.78
CA VAL A 105 2.05 -12.51 -10.32
C VAL A 105 3.52 -12.33 -9.96
N VAL A 106 3.83 -11.23 -9.29
CA VAL A 106 5.19 -10.89 -8.88
C VAL A 106 5.26 -10.65 -7.39
N LYS A 107 6.45 -10.78 -6.82
CA LYS A 107 6.70 -10.41 -5.44
C LYS A 107 6.94 -8.90 -5.38
N ALA A 108 6.31 -8.22 -4.41
CA ALA A 108 6.47 -6.78 -4.24
C ALA A 108 6.45 -6.41 -2.77
N HIS A 109 7.14 -5.32 -2.45
CA HIS A 109 7.00 -4.71 -1.13
C HIS A 109 5.62 -4.08 -1.01
N MET A 110 5.00 -4.18 0.17
CA MET A 110 3.69 -3.63 0.44
C MET A 110 3.61 -3.22 1.90
N PHE A 111 3.07 -2.04 2.18
CA PHE A 111 2.82 -1.60 3.55
C PHE A 111 1.50 -2.16 4.04
N LEU A 112 1.49 -2.71 5.25
CA LEU A 112 0.35 -3.41 5.82
C LEU A 112 0.10 -2.95 7.26
N TRP A 113 -1.15 -3.08 7.69
CA TRP A 113 -1.49 -2.89 9.10
C TRP A 113 -0.89 -4.04 9.92
N PRO A 114 -0.25 -3.74 11.07
CA PRO A 114 0.35 -4.81 11.88
C PRO A 114 -0.70 -5.82 12.35
N PRO A 115 -0.48 -7.13 12.13
CA PRO A 115 -1.44 -8.15 12.57
C PRO A 115 -1.73 -8.12 14.07
N SER A 116 -0.76 -7.71 14.89
CA SER A 116 -0.92 -7.58 16.33
C SER A 116 -1.95 -6.53 16.75
N LYS A 117 -2.31 -5.62 15.83
CA LYS A 117 -3.28 -4.56 16.05
C LYS A 117 -4.56 -4.76 15.23
N ALA A 118 -4.78 -5.98 14.72
CA ALA A 118 -5.94 -6.28 13.87
C ALA A 118 -7.27 -6.06 14.58
N ASP A 119 -7.37 -6.42 15.86
CA ASP A 119 -8.61 -6.27 16.61
C ASP A 119 -9.01 -4.81 16.75
N TRP A 120 -8.04 -3.93 16.99
CA TRP A 120 -8.32 -2.49 17.06
C TRP A 120 -8.88 -1.99 15.72
N LEU A 121 -8.25 -2.40 14.62
CA LEU A 121 -8.67 -1.99 13.27
C LEU A 121 -10.08 -2.46 12.95
N LYS A 122 -10.39 -3.71 13.24
CA LYS A 122 -11.73 -4.28 12.99
C LYS A 122 -12.81 -3.54 13.77
N LYS A 123 -12.47 -3.05 14.97
CA LYS A 123 -13.39 -2.32 15.82
C LYS A 123 -13.56 -0.85 15.40
N ASN A 124 -12.49 -0.21 14.98
CA ASN A 124 -12.47 1.25 14.75
C ASN A 124 -12.42 1.66 13.28
N GLY A 125 -12.00 0.77 12.39
CA GLY A 125 -11.92 1.05 10.96
C GLY A 125 -13.23 0.76 10.23
N VAL A 126 -13.37 1.33 9.04
CA VAL A 126 -14.51 1.10 8.15
C VAL A 126 -14.01 0.36 6.92
N VAL A 127 -14.63 -0.77 6.59
CA VAL A 127 -14.21 -1.57 5.43
C VAL A 127 -14.54 -0.84 4.14
N ILE A 128 -13.54 -0.74 3.26
CA ILE A 128 -13.71 -0.26 1.88
C ILE A 128 -13.87 -1.51 1.02
N LYS A 129 -15.12 -1.89 0.72
CA LYS A 129 -15.46 -3.19 0.13
C LYS A 129 -14.81 -3.46 -1.22
N ASP A 130 -14.68 -2.44 -2.07
CA ASP A 130 -14.07 -2.61 -3.40
C ASP A 130 -12.53 -2.49 -3.39
N GLY A 131 -11.94 -2.18 -2.25
CA GLY A 131 -10.48 -2.07 -2.11
C GLY A 131 -9.87 -0.97 -2.98
N ASP A 132 -10.64 0.08 -3.28
CA ASP A 132 -10.21 1.15 -4.18
C ASP A 132 -10.25 2.51 -3.48
N TRP A 133 -9.07 2.98 -3.05
CA TRP A 133 -8.95 4.22 -2.30
C TRP A 133 -9.35 5.46 -3.10
N LYS A 134 -8.92 5.55 -4.36
CA LYS A 134 -9.28 6.72 -5.19
C LYS A 134 -10.78 6.84 -5.38
N ARG A 135 -11.46 5.72 -5.63
CA ARG A 135 -12.90 5.70 -5.77
C ARG A 135 -13.59 6.11 -4.47
N PHE A 136 -13.07 5.62 -3.34
CA PHE A 136 -13.58 6.00 -2.03
C PHE A 136 -13.46 7.50 -1.81
N LEU A 137 -12.31 8.10 -2.15
CA LEU A 137 -12.11 9.55 -2.06
C LEU A 137 -13.10 10.34 -2.93
N GLU A 138 -13.34 9.88 -4.15
CA GLU A 138 -14.29 10.52 -5.06
C GLU A 138 -15.70 10.53 -4.48
N ASN A 139 -16.10 9.46 -3.82
CA ASN A 139 -17.42 9.34 -3.21
C ASN A 139 -17.58 10.17 -1.93
N MET A 140 -16.49 10.66 -1.36
CA MET A 140 -16.52 11.51 -0.17
C MET A 140 -16.76 12.99 -0.49
N LYS A 141 -16.65 13.37 -1.74
CA LYS A 141 -16.82 14.77 -2.19
C LYS A 141 -18.28 15.15 -2.38
#